data_72ab469da3417798963a53f708ed4170
#
_entry.id   72ab469da3417798963a53f708ed4170
#
_cell.length_a   1.000
_cell.length_b   1.000
_cell.length_c   1.000
_cell.angle_alpha   90.00
_cell.angle_beta   90.00
_cell.angle_gamma   90.00
#
_symmetry.space_group_name_H-M   'P 1'
#
loop_
_entity.id
_entity.type
_entity.pdbx_description
1 polymer ?
#
loop_
_entity_poly.entity_id
_entity_poly.type
_entity_poly.pdbx_seq_one_letter_code
_entity_poly.pdbx_strand_id
1 'polypeptide(L)'
;MEKLFERLGTENNLFNSFVSREEMELYSAIQELIRDVTDGDIKKIEIQISKVEKLTVNISGLEHQCLLFAKGELVKQRDKDQNKAMELMMKAIHITLPDFDGINPLRSNLLTFDEIMIINSIAVLHAKNGKVMDAIQLEMWLKDYMEDKIVDGKMKTAKYPMILYNLSNWFGIKGCHHEAFQMADLGVDFCVSYGNLAAFPILVSNKGVALAELGEFEEARKYLHQTITVFEAMKKTDRAQAVIDWCSMHYNIKF
;
A
#
# COMPACT_ATOMS: atom_id res chain seq x y z
N MET A 1 -23.04 1.79 -10.29
CA MET A 1 -23.28 0.34 -10.20
C MET A 1 -22.01 -0.46 -10.05
N GLU A 2 -20.97 -0.18 -10.84
CA GLU A 2 -19.67 -0.85 -10.81
C GLU A 2 -19.07 -0.91 -9.40
N LYS A 3 -18.98 0.22 -8.71
CA LYS A 3 -18.50 0.28 -7.31
C LYS A 3 -19.39 -0.47 -6.30
N LEU A 4 -20.66 -0.67 -6.60
CA LEU A 4 -21.53 -1.50 -5.76
C LEU A 4 -21.14 -2.98 -5.89
N PHE A 5 -20.91 -3.46 -7.11
CA PHE A 5 -20.46 -4.84 -7.33
C PHE A 5 -19.08 -5.09 -6.74
N GLU A 6 -18.14 -4.13 -6.89
CA GLU A 6 -16.82 -4.19 -6.27
C GLU A 6 -16.93 -4.31 -4.73
N ARG A 7 -17.78 -3.48 -4.11
CA ARG A 7 -18.05 -3.54 -2.66
C ARG A 7 -18.70 -4.85 -2.21
N LEU A 8 -19.43 -5.50 -3.11
CA LEU A 8 -20.04 -6.82 -2.87
C LEU A 8 -19.10 -7.99 -3.19
N GLY A 9 -17.86 -7.70 -3.61
CA GLY A 9 -16.87 -8.73 -3.97
C GLY A 9 -17.23 -9.51 -5.23
N THR A 10 -18.03 -8.94 -6.15
CA THR A 10 -18.44 -9.59 -7.39
C THR A 10 -17.73 -8.97 -8.61
N GLU A 11 -17.24 -9.80 -9.54
CA GLU A 11 -16.67 -9.32 -10.79
C GLU A 11 -17.77 -8.73 -11.69
N ASN A 12 -17.55 -7.50 -12.17
CA ASN A 12 -18.49 -6.79 -13.05
C ASN A 12 -18.11 -6.97 -14.53
N ASN A 13 -18.29 -8.18 -15.06
CA ASN A 13 -18.01 -8.45 -16.46
C ASN A 13 -19.20 -8.15 -17.42
N LEU A 14 -20.38 -7.80 -16.87
CA LEU A 14 -21.60 -7.68 -17.66
C LEU A 14 -21.86 -6.27 -18.22
N PHE A 15 -21.23 -5.22 -17.70
CA PHE A 15 -21.55 -3.84 -18.04
C PHE A 15 -20.62 -3.17 -19.07
N ASN A 16 -19.51 -3.80 -19.43
CA ASN A 16 -18.56 -3.24 -20.42
C ASN A 16 -19.12 -3.17 -21.87
N SER A 17 -20.32 -3.67 -22.10
CA SER A 17 -20.91 -3.76 -23.45
C SER A 17 -21.65 -2.50 -23.91
N PHE A 18 -21.80 -1.49 -23.05
CA PHE A 18 -22.65 -0.33 -23.35
C PHE A 18 -21.96 1.02 -23.09
N VAL A 19 -20.63 1.06 -23.11
CA VAL A 19 -19.84 2.27 -22.87
C VAL A 19 -19.48 2.95 -24.19
N SER A 20 -19.54 4.26 -24.26
CA SER A 20 -19.08 4.99 -25.44
C SER A 20 -17.56 4.84 -25.63
N ARG A 21 -17.07 5.16 -26.85
CA ARG A 21 -15.64 5.09 -27.14
C ARG A 21 -14.84 6.04 -26.22
N GLU A 22 -15.36 7.23 -25.95
CA GLU A 22 -14.73 8.21 -25.05
C GLU A 22 -14.67 7.70 -23.60
N GLU A 23 -15.73 7.05 -23.12
CA GLU A 23 -15.74 6.44 -21.78
C GLU A 23 -14.75 5.28 -21.69
N MET A 24 -14.60 4.48 -22.75
CA MET A 24 -13.59 3.40 -22.81
C MET A 24 -12.15 3.97 -22.79
N GLU A 25 -11.90 5.05 -23.51
CA GLU A 25 -10.58 5.72 -23.52
C GLU A 25 -10.25 6.29 -22.13
N LEU A 26 -11.22 6.93 -21.47
CA LEU A 26 -11.07 7.43 -20.12
C LEU A 26 -10.83 6.30 -19.11
N TYR A 27 -11.64 5.23 -19.16
CA TYR A 27 -11.47 4.07 -18.30
C TYR A 27 -10.07 3.45 -18.44
N SER A 28 -9.61 3.24 -19.69
CA SER A 28 -8.25 2.73 -19.93
C SER A 28 -7.17 3.65 -19.37
N ALA A 29 -7.32 4.97 -19.52
CA ALA A 29 -6.36 5.94 -19.01
C ALA A 29 -6.31 5.93 -17.47
N ILE A 30 -7.45 5.77 -16.80
CA ILE A 30 -7.52 5.64 -15.33
C ILE A 30 -6.87 4.33 -14.86
N GLN A 31 -7.12 3.20 -15.53
CA GLN A 31 -6.47 1.94 -15.19
C GLN A 31 -4.95 2.00 -15.34
N GLU A 32 -4.47 2.64 -16.42
CA GLU A 32 -3.03 2.90 -16.59
C GLU A 32 -2.47 3.79 -15.48
N LEU A 33 -3.19 4.85 -15.10
CA LEU A 33 -2.79 5.76 -14.03
C LEU A 33 -2.67 5.03 -12.68
N ILE A 34 -3.67 4.21 -12.31
CA ILE A 34 -3.66 3.43 -11.07
C ILE A 34 -2.48 2.45 -11.05
N ARG A 35 -2.21 1.80 -12.18
CA ARG A 35 -1.05 0.90 -12.31
C ARG A 35 0.26 1.65 -12.12
N ASP A 36 0.46 2.78 -12.81
CA ASP A 36 1.70 3.56 -12.74
C ASP A 36 1.91 4.17 -11.34
N VAL A 37 0.83 4.55 -10.63
CA VAL A 37 0.87 4.93 -9.21
C VAL A 37 1.33 3.75 -8.35
N THR A 38 0.83 2.55 -8.60
CA THR A 38 1.20 1.35 -7.85
C THR A 38 2.67 0.97 -8.09
N ASP A 39 3.16 1.14 -9.32
CA ASP A 39 4.55 0.89 -9.71
C ASP A 39 5.53 1.97 -9.20
N GLY A 40 5.02 3.16 -8.84
CA GLY A 40 5.80 4.27 -8.31
C GLY A 40 6.65 5.00 -9.34
N ASP A 41 6.31 4.90 -10.63
CA ASP A 41 7.04 5.59 -11.72
C ASP A 41 6.55 7.04 -11.86
N ILE A 42 7.25 7.97 -11.19
CA ILE A 42 6.90 9.40 -11.15
C ILE A 42 6.66 9.99 -12.54
N LYS A 43 7.51 9.66 -13.52
CA LYS A 43 7.39 10.22 -14.88
C LYS A 43 6.14 9.72 -15.59
N LYS A 44 5.80 8.44 -15.44
CA LYS A 44 4.59 7.88 -16.01
C LYS A 44 3.35 8.45 -15.33
N ILE A 45 3.36 8.58 -14.00
CA ILE A 45 2.26 9.19 -13.26
C ILE A 45 1.95 10.59 -13.79
N GLU A 46 2.97 11.44 -14.00
CA GLU A 46 2.79 12.80 -14.56
C GLU A 46 2.14 12.79 -15.95
N ILE A 47 2.60 11.90 -16.83
CA ILE A 47 2.06 11.75 -18.19
C ILE A 47 0.60 11.30 -18.14
N GLN A 48 0.28 10.30 -17.31
CA GLN A 48 -1.07 9.77 -17.21
C GLN A 48 -2.03 10.75 -16.55
N ILE A 49 -1.62 11.49 -15.52
CA ILE A 49 -2.43 12.60 -14.96
C ILE A 49 -2.82 13.56 -16.08
N SER A 50 -1.85 14.02 -16.89
CA SER A 50 -2.10 14.96 -17.99
C SER A 50 -3.01 14.37 -19.06
N LYS A 51 -2.93 13.05 -19.32
CA LYS A 51 -3.80 12.33 -20.27
C LYS A 51 -5.24 12.28 -19.74
N VAL A 52 -5.45 11.90 -18.47
CA VAL A 52 -6.77 11.85 -17.84
C VAL A 52 -7.41 13.22 -17.80
N GLU A 53 -6.68 14.27 -17.45
CA GLU A 53 -7.18 15.65 -17.43
C GLU A 53 -7.66 16.15 -18.79
N LYS A 54 -7.03 15.71 -19.89
CA LYS A 54 -7.44 16.09 -21.25
C LYS A 54 -8.69 15.34 -21.72
N LEU A 55 -8.89 14.12 -21.25
CA LEU A 55 -10.06 13.31 -21.60
C LEU A 55 -11.33 13.71 -20.86
N THR A 56 -11.19 14.51 -19.81
CA THR A 56 -12.29 14.89 -18.93
C THR A 56 -12.50 16.39 -18.89
N VAL A 57 -13.57 16.86 -19.53
CA VAL A 57 -13.97 18.31 -19.52
C VAL A 57 -14.66 18.66 -18.20
N ASN A 58 -15.38 17.72 -17.59
CA ASN A 58 -16.02 17.87 -16.28
C ASN A 58 -15.81 16.58 -15.47
N ILE A 59 -14.71 16.54 -14.69
CA ILE A 59 -14.41 15.41 -13.83
C ILE A 59 -15.28 15.49 -12.58
N SER A 60 -16.10 14.46 -12.36
CA SER A 60 -16.90 14.32 -11.14
C SER A 60 -16.88 12.87 -10.65
N GLY A 61 -17.20 12.69 -9.38
CA GLY A 61 -17.32 11.34 -8.83
C GLY A 61 -15.99 10.58 -8.76
N LEU A 62 -16.00 9.33 -9.20
CA LEU A 62 -14.92 8.36 -8.97
C LEU A 62 -13.66 8.66 -9.79
N GLU A 63 -13.81 9.17 -11.00
CA GLU A 63 -12.70 9.61 -11.84
C GLU A 63 -11.91 10.73 -11.17
N HIS A 64 -12.63 11.66 -10.53
CA HIS A 64 -12.02 12.73 -9.75
C HIS A 64 -11.29 12.19 -8.51
N GLN A 65 -11.87 11.20 -7.83
CA GLN A 65 -11.23 10.52 -6.71
C GLN A 65 -9.88 9.91 -7.13
N CYS A 66 -9.85 9.14 -8.22
CA CYS A 66 -8.63 8.54 -8.75
C CYS A 66 -7.58 9.60 -9.14
N LEU A 67 -8.01 10.69 -9.77
CA LEU A 67 -7.11 11.78 -10.16
C LEU A 67 -6.52 12.50 -8.96
N LEU A 68 -7.32 12.80 -7.93
CA LEU A 68 -6.84 13.41 -6.68
C LEU A 68 -5.87 12.48 -5.94
N PHE A 69 -6.17 11.19 -5.88
CA PHE A 69 -5.30 10.17 -5.32
C PHE A 69 -3.93 10.15 -6.04
N ALA A 70 -3.94 10.07 -7.37
CA ALA A 70 -2.71 10.06 -8.16
C ALA A 70 -1.88 11.34 -7.99
N LYS A 71 -2.53 12.50 -7.95
CA LYS A 71 -1.87 13.79 -7.65
C LYS A 71 -1.27 13.81 -6.25
N GLY A 72 -1.98 13.25 -5.26
CA GLY A 72 -1.47 13.11 -3.90
C GLY A 72 -0.24 12.23 -3.83
N GLU A 73 -0.24 11.07 -4.50
CA GLU A 73 0.92 10.19 -4.61
C GLU A 73 2.11 10.86 -5.30
N LEU A 74 1.86 11.60 -6.38
CA LEU A 74 2.89 12.35 -7.09
C LEU A 74 3.54 13.40 -6.18
N VAL A 75 2.74 14.21 -5.49
CA VAL A 75 3.23 15.23 -4.55
C VAL A 75 4.02 14.59 -3.41
N LYS A 76 3.53 13.49 -2.84
CA LYS A 76 4.19 12.72 -1.78
C LYS A 76 5.57 12.23 -2.21
N GLN A 77 5.72 11.77 -3.44
CA GLN A 77 6.96 11.14 -3.93
C GLN A 77 7.94 12.16 -4.52
N ARG A 78 7.46 13.06 -5.38
CA ARG A 78 8.28 14.03 -6.11
C ARG A 78 8.65 15.24 -5.25
N ASP A 79 7.64 15.90 -4.69
CA ASP A 79 7.79 17.17 -4.00
C ASP A 79 8.11 16.99 -2.51
N LYS A 80 7.85 15.79 -1.98
CA LYS A 80 7.98 15.45 -0.56
C LYS A 80 7.18 16.37 0.36
N ASP A 81 6.14 17.02 -0.17
CA ASP A 81 5.21 17.87 0.58
C ASP A 81 4.09 16.99 1.18
N GLN A 82 4.33 16.55 2.42
CA GLN A 82 3.42 15.66 3.12
C GLN A 82 2.06 16.32 3.43
N ASN A 83 2.05 17.63 3.68
CA ASN A 83 0.82 18.35 4.01
C ASN A 83 -0.09 18.48 2.80
N LYS A 84 0.47 18.89 1.66
CA LYS A 84 -0.27 18.98 0.41
C LYS A 84 -0.75 17.61 -0.08
N ALA A 85 0.08 16.58 0.08
CA ALA A 85 -0.31 15.21 -0.22
C ALA A 85 -1.50 14.77 0.66
N MET A 86 -1.46 15.04 1.97
CA MET A 86 -2.56 14.75 2.89
C MET A 86 -3.86 15.46 2.48
N GLU A 87 -3.78 16.74 2.15
CA GLU A 87 -4.94 17.49 1.67
C GLU A 87 -5.59 16.85 0.44
N LEU A 88 -4.77 16.42 -0.53
CA LEU A 88 -5.25 15.76 -1.74
C LEU A 88 -5.88 14.38 -1.44
N MET A 89 -5.27 13.59 -0.54
CA MET A 89 -5.81 12.31 -0.11
C MET A 89 -7.15 12.47 0.62
N MET A 90 -7.26 13.46 1.52
CA MET A 90 -8.52 13.74 2.21
C MET A 90 -9.61 14.21 1.25
N LYS A 91 -9.29 15.06 0.27
CA LYS A 91 -10.24 15.44 -0.79
C LYS A 91 -10.68 14.22 -1.61
N ALA A 92 -9.76 13.31 -1.92
CA ALA A 92 -10.08 12.10 -2.67
C ALA A 92 -11.03 11.18 -1.90
N ILE A 93 -10.73 10.89 -0.64
CA ILE A 93 -11.55 9.96 0.15
C ILE A 93 -12.92 10.53 0.48
N HIS A 94 -13.04 11.84 0.70
CA HIS A 94 -14.32 12.50 1.00
C HIS A 94 -15.33 12.48 -0.15
N ILE A 95 -14.92 12.15 -1.37
CA ILE A 95 -15.86 11.96 -2.50
C ILE A 95 -16.80 10.78 -2.22
N THR A 96 -16.31 9.73 -1.57
CA THR A 96 -17.08 8.51 -1.31
C THR A 96 -17.32 8.25 0.18
N LEU A 97 -16.47 8.78 1.05
CA LEU A 97 -16.54 8.65 2.50
C LEU A 97 -16.46 10.03 3.16
N PRO A 98 -17.50 10.87 3.03
CA PRO A 98 -17.45 12.27 3.48
C PRO A 98 -17.25 12.44 4.98
N ASP A 99 -17.64 11.45 5.78
CA ASP A 99 -17.57 11.48 7.26
C ASP A 99 -16.24 10.91 7.79
N PHE A 100 -15.30 10.51 6.93
CA PHE A 100 -14.01 9.99 7.36
C PHE A 100 -13.11 11.12 7.87
N ASP A 101 -12.68 11.03 9.14
CA ASP A 101 -11.86 12.05 9.82
C ASP A 101 -10.35 11.93 9.60
N GLY A 102 -9.92 10.93 8.82
CA GLY A 102 -8.50 10.64 8.54
C GLY A 102 -7.87 9.62 9.49
N ILE A 103 -8.56 9.16 10.54
CA ILE A 103 -8.02 8.20 11.52
C ILE A 103 -9.01 7.07 11.82
N ASN A 104 -10.33 7.36 11.85
CA ASN A 104 -11.35 6.44 12.31
C ASN A 104 -12.35 6.12 11.19
N PRO A 105 -12.08 5.12 10.33
CA PRO A 105 -13.05 4.69 9.34
C PRO A 105 -14.28 4.07 10.00
N LEU A 106 -15.46 4.31 9.41
CA LEU A 106 -16.68 3.72 9.92
C LEU A 106 -16.73 2.21 9.63
N ARG A 107 -16.94 1.39 10.66
CA ARG A 107 -16.99 -0.09 10.53
C ARG A 107 -18.10 -0.61 9.61
N SER A 108 -19.14 0.18 9.39
CA SER A 108 -20.26 -0.18 8.52
C SER A 108 -19.96 -0.06 7.03
N ASN A 109 -18.87 0.62 6.65
CA ASN A 109 -18.56 0.84 5.24
C ASN A 109 -17.97 -0.42 4.60
N LEU A 110 -18.48 -0.74 3.41
CA LEU A 110 -17.84 -1.69 2.51
C LEU A 110 -16.91 -0.87 1.59
N LEU A 111 -15.62 -1.09 1.71
CA LEU A 111 -14.61 -0.33 0.97
C LEU A 111 -14.38 -0.89 -0.42
N THR A 112 -14.16 0.00 -1.37
CA THR A 112 -13.60 -0.34 -2.68
C THR A 112 -12.08 -0.43 -2.60
N PHE A 113 -11.47 -0.98 -3.65
CA PHE A 113 -10.01 -1.04 -3.78
C PHE A 113 -9.34 0.35 -3.69
N ASP A 114 -9.92 1.36 -4.35
CA ASP A 114 -9.39 2.73 -4.35
C ASP A 114 -9.46 3.35 -2.95
N GLU A 115 -10.56 3.15 -2.22
CA GLU A 115 -10.71 3.64 -0.85
C GLU A 115 -9.66 3.03 0.09
N ILE A 116 -9.41 1.72 -0.02
CA ILE A 116 -8.34 1.05 0.74
C ILE A 116 -6.97 1.65 0.40
N MET A 117 -6.70 1.91 -0.88
CA MET A 117 -5.44 2.54 -1.32
C MET A 117 -5.27 3.94 -0.74
N ILE A 118 -6.33 4.75 -0.77
CA ILE A 118 -6.30 6.12 -0.23
C ILE A 118 -6.09 6.09 1.28
N ILE A 119 -6.83 5.24 2.01
CA ILE A 119 -6.71 5.10 3.47
C ILE A 119 -5.29 4.65 3.86
N ASN A 120 -4.74 3.64 3.18
CA ASN A 120 -3.35 3.23 3.39
C ASN A 120 -2.35 4.38 3.13
N SER A 121 -2.58 5.19 2.09
CA SER A 121 -1.70 6.34 1.82
C SER A 121 -1.82 7.42 2.87
N ILE A 122 -3.00 7.65 3.44
CA ILE A 122 -3.22 8.54 4.59
C ILE A 122 -2.45 8.03 5.81
N ALA A 123 -2.51 6.72 6.10
CA ALA A 123 -1.72 6.12 7.19
C ALA A 123 -0.21 6.34 6.99
N VAL A 124 0.31 6.12 5.78
CA VAL A 124 1.72 6.39 5.45
C VAL A 124 2.07 7.87 5.66
N LEU A 125 1.19 8.79 5.31
CA LEU A 125 1.40 10.22 5.52
C LEU A 125 1.38 10.59 7.01
N HIS A 126 0.51 9.99 7.82
CA HIS A 126 0.56 10.13 9.29
C HIS A 126 1.91 9.70 9.84
N ALA A 127 2.41 8.53 9.45
CA ALA A 127 3.71 8.04 9.90
C ALA A 127 4.87 8.98 9.49
N LYS A 128 4.86 9.47 8.24
CA LYS A 128 5.86 10.43 7.74
C LYS A 128 5.82 11.79 8.47
N ASN A 129 4.65 12.20 8.95
CA ASN A 129 4.46 13.40 9.75
C ASN A 129 4.74 13.17 11.26
N GLY A 130 5.35 12.05 11.64
CA GLY A 130 5.68 11.71 13.02
C GLY A 130 4.51 11.16 13.87
N LYS A 131 3.31 11.07 13.29
CA LYS A 131 2.10 10.53 13.94
C LYS A 131 2.00 9.02 13.76
N VAL A 132 3.04 8.30 14.21
CA VAL A 132 3.16 6.85 13.96
C VAL A 132 2.03 6.07 14.65
N MET A 133 1.52 6.52 15.81
CA MET A 133 0.41 5.83 16.48
C MET A 133 -0.91 5.95 15.69
N ASP A 134 -1.19 7.13 15.09
CA ASP A 134 -2.37 7.31 14.23
C ASP A 134 -2.27 6.40 12.99
N ALA A 135 -1.06 6.27 12.44
CA ALA A 135 -0.79 5.37 11.33
C ALA A 135 -1.02 3.90 11.69
N ILE A 136 -0.52 3.45 12.84
CA ILE A 136 -0.73 2.09 13.36
C ILE A 136 -2.23 1.84 13.58
N GLN A 137 -2.95 2.77 14.21
CA GLN A 137 -4.38 2.64 14.46
C GLN A 137 -5.15 2.44 13.15
N LEU A 138 -4.86 3.23 12.14
CA LEU A 138 -5.54 3.19 10.85
C LEU A 138 -5.22 1.89 10.08
N GLU A 139 -3.97 1.44 10.07
CA GLU A 139 -3.56 0.19 9.43
C GLU A 139 -4.05 -1.06 10.18
N MET A 140 -4.12 -1.02 11.51
CA MET A 140 -4.75 -2.10 12.28
C MET A 140 -6.23 -2.23 11.93
N TRP A 141 -6.93 -1.10 11.78
CA TRP A 141 -8.31 -1.10 11.31
C TRP A 141 -8.43 -1.72 9.90
N LEU A 142 -7.53 -1.36 8.97
CA LEU A 142 -7.49 -1.94 7.62
C LEU A 142 -7.18 -3.45 7.66
N LYS A 143 -6.25 -3.87 8.52
CA LYS A 143 -5.94 -5.29 8.74
C LYS A 143 -7.19 -6.06 9.17
N ASP A 144 -7.85 -5.60 10.23
CA ASP A 144 -9.06 -6.24 10.75
C ASP A 144 -10.19 -6.24 9.70
N TYR A 145 -10.33 -5.16 8.94
CA TYR A 145 -11.25 -5.08 7.82
C TYR A 145 -10.99 -6.17 6.76
N MET A 146 -9.71 -6.39 6.39
CA MET A 146 -9.32 -7.41 5.43
C MET A 146 -9.53 -8.83 5.93
N GLU A 147 -9.51 -9.03 7.25
CA GLU A 147 -9.74 -10.34 7.88
C GLU A 147 -11.22 -10.65 8.05
N ASP A 148 -12.01 -9.67 8.50
CA ASP A 148 -13.41 -9.86 8.90
C ASP A 148 -14.40 -9.76 7.74
N LYS A 149 -14.05 -9.05 6.65
CA LYS A 149 -14.96 -8.82 5.52
C LYS A 149 -14.68 -9.78 4.37
N ILE A 150 -15.73 -10.01 3.59
CA ILE A 150 -15.61 -10.70 2.31
C ILE A 150 -14.97 -9.69 1.34
N VAL A 151 -13.64 -9.67 1.32
CA VAL A 151 -12.86 -8.85 0.41
C VAL A 151 -12.49 -9.69 -0.79
N ASP A 152 -12.56 -9.12 -2.00
CA ASP A 152 -12.13 -9.80 -3.23
C ASP A 152 -10.72 -10.37 -3.08
N GLY A 153 -10.54 -11.63 -3.51
CA GLY A 153 -9.28 -12.35 -3.31
C GLY A 153 -8.08 -11.67 -3.99
N LYS A 154 -8.28 -11.03 -5.15
CA LYS A 154 -7.22 -10.30 -5.85
C LYS A 154 -6.84 -9.05 -5.07
N MET A 155 -7.83 -8.31 -4.56
CA MET A 155 -7.63 -7.14 -3.71
C MET A 155 -6.86 -7.53 -2.44
N LYS A 156 -7.30 -8.57 -1.74
CA LYS A 156 -6.64 -9.07 -0.53
C LYS A 156 -5.20 -9.48 -0.82
N THR A 157 -4.97 -10.27 -1.86
CA THR A 157 -3.61 -10.69 -2.26
C THR A 157 -2.70 -9.51 -2.59
N ALA A 158 -3.22 -8.45 -3.20
CA ALA A 158 -2.43 -7.28 -3.58
C ALA A 158 -2.12 -6.36 -2.40
N LYS A 159 -3.05 -6.17 -1.44
CA LYS A 159 -2.98 -5.09 -0.45
C LYS A 159 -2.69 -5.54 0.96
N TYR A 160 -3.16 -6.69 1.37
CA TYR A 160 -2.96 -7.17 2.73
C TYR A 160 -1.47 -7.32 3.13
N PRO A 161 -0.57 -7.85 2.27
CA PRO A 161 0.86 -7.86 2.59
C PRO A 161 1.49 -6.49 2.78
N MET A 162 0.98 -5.45 2.10
CA MET A 162 1.47 -4.09 2.25
C MET A 162 1.04 -3.47 3.58
N ILE A 163 -0.19 -3.75 4.01
CA ILE A 163 -0.70 -3.36 5.34
C ILE A 163 0.18 -4.00 6.43
N LEU A 164 0.44 -5.30 6.33
CA LEU A 164 1.28 -6.03 7.29
C LEU A 164 2.74 -5.53 7.29
N TYR A 165 3.28 -5.17 6.12
CA TYR A 165 4.58 -4.54 6.02
C TYR A 165 4.63 -3.19 6.74
N ASN A 166 3.65 -2.32 6.53
CA ASN A 166 3.58 -1.03 7.20
C ASN A 166 3.50 -1.21 8.72
N LEU A 167 2.60 -2.08 9.19
CA LEU A 167 2.44 -2.39 10.61
C LEU A 167 3.73 -2.93 11.22
N SER A 168 4.38 -3.91 10.59
CA SER A 168 5.63 -4.47 11.11
C SER A 168 6.73 -3.43 11.24
N ASN A 169 6.84 -2.54 10.25
CA ASN A 169 7.81 -1.45 10.27
C ASN A 169 7.51 -0.42 11.37
N TRP A 170 6.25 0.00 11.51
CA TRP A 170 5.89 1.04 12.48
C TRP A 170 5.88 0.52 13.92
N PHE A 171 5.50 -0.72 14.16
CA PHE A 171 5.70 -1.35 15.46
C PHE A 171 7.19 -1.41 15.83
N GLY A 172 8.06 -1.77 14.88
CA GLY A 172 9.50 -1.73 15.08
C GLY A 172 10.02 -0.34 15.45
N ILE A 173 9.60 0.72 14.72
CA ILE A 173 9.93 2.12 15.03
C ILE A 173 9.48 2.52 16.44
N LYS A 174 8.37 1.95 16.94
CA LYS A 174 7.86 2.22 18.30
C LYS A 174 8.49 1.34 19.39
N GLY A 175 9.43 0.46 19.04
CA GLY A 175 10.05 -0.49 19.96
C GLY A 175 9.14 -1.67 20.37
N CYS A 176 8.01 -1.85 19.69
CA CYS A 176 7.09 -2.96 19.89
C CYS A 176 7.54 -4.15 19.01
N HIS A 177 8.70 -4.75 19.36
CA HIS A 177 9.37 -5.71 18.48
C HIS A 177 8.65 -7.06 18.37
N HIS A 178 7.89 -7.47 19.39
CA HIS A 178 7.06 -8.68 19.32
C HIS A 178 5.90 -8.49 18.32
N GLU A 179 5.20 -7.36 18.36
CA GLU A 179 4.15 -7.02 17.42
C GLU A 179 4.71 -6.84 16.00
N ALA A 180 5.89 -6.22 15.88
CA ALA A 180 6.59 -6.10 14.61
C ALA A 180 6.89 -7.49 14.00
N PHE A 181 7.38 -8.42 14.82
CA PHE A 181 7.61 -9.81 14.42
C PHE A 181 6.31 -10.49 13.98
N GLN A 182 5.23 -10.39 14.78
CA GLN A 182 3.94 -11.03 14.48
C GLN A 182 3.37 -10.55 13.14
N MET A 183 3.41 -9.23 12.88
CA MET A 183 2.91 -8.68 11.60
C MET A 183 3.76 -9.13 10.42
N ALA A 184 5.08 -9.16 10.58
CA ALA A 184 5.99 -9.63 9.54
C ALA A 184 5.79 -11.13 9.24
N ASP A 185 5.67 -11.95 10.27
CA ASP A 185 5.47 -13.39 10.17
C ASP A 185 4.16 -13.73 9.45
N LEU A 186 3.05 -13.12 9.90
CA LEU A 186 1.75 -13.23 9.22
C LEU A 186 1.83 -12.81 7.75
N GLY A 187 2.58 -11.76 7.46
CA GLY A 187 2.77 -11.28 6.09
C GLY A 187 3.59 -12.24 5.22
N VAL A 188 4.62 -12.85 5.78
CA VAL A 188 5.43 -13.90 5.12
C VAL A 188 4.55 -15.10 4.77
N ASP A 189 3.80 -15.63 5.75
CA ASP A 189 2.91 -16.76 5.55
C ASP A 189 1.84 -16.49 4.50
N PHE A 190 1.27 -15.28 4.52
CA PHE A 190 0.30 -14.86 3.52
C PHE A 190 0.92 -14.78 2.11
N CYS A 191 2.11 -14.21 1.98
CA CYS A 191 2.83 -14.13 0.70
C CYS A 191 3.12 -15.50 0.11
N VAL A 192 3.54 -16.45 0.94
CA VAL A 192 3.81 -17.85 0.53
C VAL A 192 2.52 -18.53 0.09
N SER A 193 1.44 -18.37 0.86
CA SER A 193 0.15 -19.03 0.59
C SER A 193 -0.53 -18.51 -0.70
N TYR A 194 -0.36 -17.22 -1.03
CA TYR A 194 -1.05 -16.57 -2.14
C TYR A 194 -0.13 -16.12 -3.29
N GLY A 195 1.16 -16.41 -3.21
CA GLY A 195 2.12 -16.15 -4.30
C GLY A 195 2.51 -14.68 -4.49
N ASN A 196 2.40 -13.82 -3.47
CA ASN A 196 2.81 -12.42 -3.56
C ASN A 196 4.32 -12.24 -3.33
N LEU A 197 5.11 -12.41 -4.39
CA LEU A 197 6.57 -12.25 -4.32
C LEU A 197 7.04 -10.80 -4.20
N ALA A 198 6.18 -9.81 -4.45
CA ALA A 198 6.60 -8.41 -4.41
C ALA A 198 6.86 -7.92 -2.97
N ALA A 199 6.00 -8.27 -2.02
CA ALA A 199 6.12 -7.91 -0.61
C ALA A 199 6.94 -8.92 0.20
N PHE A 200 7.09 -10.16 -0.27
CA PHE A 200 7.73 -11.24 0.45
C PHE A 200 9.13 -10.88 1.01
N PRO A 201 10.12 -10.42 0.20
CA PRO A 201 11.46 -10.22 0.72
C PRO A 201 11.56 -9.11 1.77
N ILE A 202 10.72 -8.06 1.67
CA ILE A 202 10.72 -6.98 2.66
C ILE A 202 10.07 -7.40 3.97
N LEU A 203 9.06 -8.28 3.94
CA LEU A 203 8.45 -8.86 5.13
C LEU A 203 9.41 -9.84 5.82
N VAL A 204 10.15 -10.66 5.07
CA VAL A 204 11.22 -11.51 5.61
C VAL A 204 12.31 -10.67 6.26
N SER A 205 12.68 -9.53 5.65
CA SER A 205 13.62 -8.57 6.24
C SER A 205 13.10 -8.02 7.57
N ASN A 206 11.84 -7.55 7.62
CA ASN A 206 11.25 -7.01 8.85
C ASN A 206 11.18 -8.06 9.95
N LYS A 207 10.89 -9.33 9.60
CA LYS A 207 10.92 -10.45 10.54
C LYS A 207 12.32 -10.64 11.13
N GLY A 208 13.36 -10.64 10.28
CA GLY A 208 14.74 -10.75 10.72
C GLY A 208 15.18 -9.57 11.59
N VAL A 209 14.79 -8.34 11.24
CA VAL A 209 15.06 -7.14 12.03
C VAL A 209 14.39 -7.22 13.40
N ALA A 210 13.11 -7.58 13.47
CA ALA A 210 12.40 -7.71 14.73
C ALA A 210 13.06 -8.75 15.65
N LEU A 211 13.53 -9.89 15.12
CA LEU A 211 14.27 -10.88 15.88
C LEU A 211 15.62 -10.35 16.40
N ALA A 212 16.34 -9.57 15.59
CA ALA A 212 17.59 -8.96 16.05
C ALA A 212 17.35 -7.98 17.21
N GLU A 213 16.29 -7.18 17.15
CA GLU A 213 15.89 -6.28 18.23
C GLU A 213 15.42 -7.02 19.50
N LEU A 214 14.93 -8.24 19.36
CA LEU A 214 14.59 -9.13 20.48
C LEU A 214 15.81 -9.89 21.04
N GLY A 215 17.00 -9.74 20.43
CA GLY A 215 18.22 -10.42 20.84
C GLY A 215 18.41 -11.83 20.24
N GLU A 216 17.51 -12.26 19.36
CA GLU A 216 17.52 -13.57 18.70
C GLU A 216 18.40 -13.55 17.45
N PHE A 217 19.70 -13.22 17.63
CA PHE A 217 20.62 -12.93 16.52
C PHE A 217 20.85 -14.09 15.54
N GLU A 218 20.84 -15.33 16.00
CA GLU A 218 21.05 -16.49 15.13
C GLU A 218 19.87 -16.70 14.17
N GLU A 219 18.64 -16.58 14.69
CA GLU A 219 17.45 -16.64 13.85
C GLU A 219 17.33 -15.41 12.95
N ALA A 220 17.62 -14.22 13.45
CA ALA A 220 17.65 -12.99 12.68
C ALA A 220 18.56 -13.12 11.46
N ARG A 221 19.78 -13.65 11.66
CA ARG A 221 20.75 -13.87 10.58
C ARG A 221 20.20 -14.76 9.47
N LYS A 222 19.47 -15.83 9.81
CA LYS A 222 18.87 -16.73 8.81
C LYS A 222 17.87 -15.99 7.91
N TYR A 223 16.94 -15.25 8.51
CA TYR A 223 15.93 -14.49 7.74
C TYR A 223 16.55 -13.36 6.92
N LEU A 224 17.52 -12.64 7.47
CA LEU A 224 18.22 -11.58 6.76
C LEU A 224 19.04 -12.11 5.59
N HIS A 225 19.70 -13.26 5.75
CA HIS A 225 20.37 -13.96 4.66
C HIS A 225 19.40 -14.42 3.56
N GLN A 226 18.23 -14.97 3.94
CA GLN A 226 17.17 -15.30 2.99
C GLN A 226 16.72 -14.07 2.21
N THR A 227 16.54 -12.92 2.88
CA THR A 227 16.17 -11.65 2.24
C THR A 227 17.19 -11.25 1.17
N ILE A 228 18.49 -11.31 1.49
CA ILE A 228 19.59 -10.98 0.56
C ILE A 228 19.52 -11.90 -0.66
N THR A 229 19.44 -13.22 -0.43
CA THR A 229 19.36 -14.23 -1.49
C THR A 229 18.18 -14.01 -2.43
N VAL A 230 17.01 -13.68 -1.87
CA VAL A 230 15.80 -13.40 -2.67
C VAL A 230 15.97 -12.13 -3.50
N PHE A 231 16.51 -11.04 -2.92
CA PHE A 231 16.77 -9.82 -3.68
C PHE A 231 17.77 -10.03 -4.80
N GLU A 232 18.84 -10.82 -4.58
CA GLU A 232 19.81 -11.18 -5.61
C GLU A 232 19.15 -12.00 -6.74
N ALA A 233 18.34 -13.01 -6.39
CA ALA A 233 17.59 -13.80 -7.37
C ALA A 233 16.62 -12.94 -8.20
N MET A 234 16.05 -11.89 -7.58
CA MET A 234 15.20 -10.89 -8.26
C MET A 234 16.00 -9.83 -9.04
N LYS A 235 17.31 -9.91 -9.09
CA LYS A 235 18.23 -8.92 -9.68
C LYS A 235 18.09 -7.51 -9.06
N LYS A 236 17.72 -7.44 -7.79
CA LYS A 236 17.61 -6.20 -7.00
C LYS A 236 18.83 -6.05 -6.08
N THR A 237 20.02 -6.08 -6.67
CA THR A 237 21.31 -6.09 -5.96
C THR A 237 21.49 -4.89 -5.03
N ASP A 238 21.00 -3.70 -5.43
CA ASP A 238 21.05 -2.50 -4.58
C ASP A 238 20.28 -2.69 -3.26
N ARG A 239 19.14 -3.40 -3.31
CA ARG A 239 18.36 -3.72 -2.10
C ARG A 239 19.04 -4.77 -1.23
N ALA A 240 19.65 -5.79 -1.86
CA ALA A 240 20.46 -6.78 -1.14
C ALA A 240 21.62 -6.10 -0.40
N GLN A 241 22.36 -5.22 -1.07
CA GLN A 241 23.48 -4.48 -0.47
C GLN A 241 23.01 -3.56 0.68
N ALA A 242 21.87 -2.88 0.51
CA ALA A 242 21.31 -2.04 1.57
C ALA A 242 20.98 -2.84 2.85
N VAL A 243 20.49 -4.06 2.73
CA VAL A 243 20.25 -4.96 3.88
C VAL A 243 21.56 -5.35 4.55
N ILE A 244 22.59 -5.71 3.77
CA ILE A 244 23.92 -6.07 4.28
C ILE A 244 24.54 -4.91 5.08
N ASP A 245 24.55 -3.71 4.47
CA ASP A 245 25.14 -2.52 5.07
C ASP A 245 24.41 -2.15 6.37
N TRP A 246 23.07 -2.19 6.35
CA TRP A 246 22.26 -1.85 7.50
C TRP A 246 22.47 -2.84 8.66
N CYS A 247 22.48 -4.15 8.39
CA CYS A 247 22.71 -5.19 9.38
C CYS A 247 24.11 -5.13 9.99
N SER A 248 25.12 -4.85 9.16
CA SER A 248 26.49 -4.68 9.63
C SER A 248 26.61 -3.47 10.56
N MET A 249 25.96 -2.36 10.21
CA MET A 249 26.03 -1.11 10.97
C MET A 249 25.29 -1.20 12.32
N HIS A 250 24.10 -1.80 12.35
CA HIS A 250 23.21 -1.76 13.54
C HIS A 250 23.38 -2.97 14.46
N TYR A 251 23.71 -4.15 13.91
CA TYR A 251 23.77 -5.39 14.70
C TYR A 251 25.12 -6.10 14.65
N ASN A 252 26.10 -5.54 13.92
CA ASN A 252 27.37 -6.21 13.66
C ASN A 252 27.22 -7.62 13.03
N ILE A 253 26.10 -7.87 12.33
CA ILE A 253 25.85 -9.10 11.59
C ILE A 253 26.58 -9.03 10.24
N LYS A 254 27.47 -10.01 9.99
CA LYS A 254 28.19 -10.17 8.72
C LYS A 254 27.64 -11.39 7.98
N PHE A 255 27.45 -11.27 6.65
CA PHE A 255 26.96 -12.31 5.75
C PHE A 255 28.08 -12.84 4.86
#